data_1fc6c11f124cbe3e02a273d006e65a35
#
_entry.id   1fc6c11f124cbe3e02a273d006e65a35
#
_cell.length_a   1.000
_cell.length_b   1.000
_cell.length_c   1.000
_cell.angle_alpha   90.00
_cell.angle_beta   90.00
_cell.angle_gamma   90.00
#
_symmetry.space_group_name_H-M   'P 1'
#
loop_
_entity.id
_entity.type
_entity.pdbx_description
1 polymer ?
#
loop_
_entity_poly.entity_id
_entity_poly.type
_entity_poly.pdbx_seq_one_letter_code
_entity_poly.pdbx_strand_id
1 'polypeptide(L)'
;MSAALVAGCTLLGAGIGTVLAVPVARVPDRRPLRAGPHPEVAAALRTPAGWVTVGVTAVLFGALADRFGPAAVLPAYLGLGAGLVVLSAIDLATYLLPNRIVFPLTGFLVVALGTGALVDGTPGAFVRAGLGGVAAFGAYLALHVASPRSLGFGDVKLAAALGLALGYLGWGELVLGLFLGFCFGALVGVGLLLTRRRTRRDHVPFGPFMAAGAITAILVGGPILEWWRG
;
A
#
# COMPACT_ATOMS: atom_id res chain seq x y z
N MET A 1 -2.52 4.13 -25.01
CA MET A 1 -2.15 3.08 -24.04
C MET A 1 -2.30 1.72 -24.68
N SER A 2 -1.36 0.79 -24.49
CA SER A 2 -1.49 -0.54 -25.08
C SER A 2 -2.32 -1.43 -24.15
N ALA A 3 -3.49 -1.87 -24.60
CA ALA A 3 -4.31 -2.85 -23.89
C ALA A 3 -3.50 -4.12 -23.50
N ALA A 4 -2.46 -4.44 -24.29
CA ALA A 4 -1.55 -5.54 -24.01
C ALA A 4 -0.74 -5.34 -22.72
N LEU A 5 -0.28 -4.13 -22.40
CA LEU A 5 0.44 -3.84 -21.15
C LEU A 5 -0.49 -4.03 -19.94
N VAL A 6 -1.70 -3.47 -20.01
CA VAL A 6 -2.69 -3.60 -18.94
C VAL A 6 -3.05 -5.07 -18.71
N ALA A 7 -3.37 -5.81 -19.79
CA ALA A 7 -3.67 -7.23 -19.70
C ALA A 7 -2.48 -8.04 -19.14
N GLY A 8 -1.25 -7.77 -19.60
CA GLY A 8 -0.04 -8.42 -19.12
C GLY A 8 0.20 -8.16 -17.62
N CYS A 9 0.06 -6.91 -17.18
CA CYS A 9 0.20 -6.57 -15.76
C CYS A 9 -0.95 -7.16 -14.91
N THR A 10 -2.16 -7.22 -15.42
CA THR A 10 -3.30 -7.88 -14.72
C THR A 10 -3.02 -9.37 -14.51
N LEU A 11 -2.54 -10.06 -15.54
CA LEU A 11 -2.15 -11.48 -15.45
C LEU A 11 -0.97 -11.69 -14.50
N LEU A 12 0.04 -10.81 -14.57
CA LEU A 12 1.16 -10.80 -13.63
C LEU A 12 0.67 -10.60 -12.18
N GLY A 13 -0.25 -9.66 -11.97
CA GLY A 13 -0.87 -9.42 -10.69
C GLY A 13 -1.64 -10.63 -10.17
N ALA A 14 -2.37 -11.35 -11.02
CA ALA A 14 -3.02 -12.60 -10.66
C ALA A 14 -1.98 -13.66 -10.25
N GLY A 15 -0.91 -13.82 -11.00
CA GLY A 15 0.19 -14.74 -10.68
C GLY A 15 0.89 -14.39 -9.36
N ILE A 16 1.24 -13.13 -9.15
CA ILE A 16 1.81 -12.66 -7.88
C ILE A 16 0.82 -12.83 -6.74
N GLY A 17 -0.46 -12.51 -6.94
CA GLY A 17 -1.54 -12.68 -5.96
C GLY A 17 -1.66 -14.12 -5.46
N THR A 18 -1.42 -15.12 -6.30
CA THR A 18 -1.40 -16.54 -5.86
C THR A 18 -0.28 -16.81 -4.87
N VAL A 19 0.90 -16.22 -5.09
CA VAL A 19 2.04 -16.34 -4.17
C VAL A 19 1.77 -15.57 -2.87
N LEU A 20 1.20 -14.36 -2.97
CA LEU A 20 0.85 -13.53 -1.81
C LEU A 20 -0.30 -14.11 -0.97
N ALA A 21 -1.14 -14.97 -1.53
CA ALA A 21 -2.18 -15.67 -0.78
C ALA A 21 -1.60 -16.59 0.30
N VAL A 22 -0.38 -17.11 0.11
CA VAL A 22 0.28 -17.99 1.09
C VAL A 22 0.60 -17.28 2.41
N PRO A 23 1.35 -16.16 2.44
CA PRO A 23 1.58 -15.43 3.68
C PRO A 23 0.27 -14.94 4.31
N VAL A 24 -0.71 -14.50 3.52
CA VAL A 24 -2.02 -14.08 4.02
C VAL A 24 -2.75 -15.22 4.73
N ALA A 25 -2.72 -16.43 4.18
CA ALA A 25 -3.35 -17.59 4.80
C ALA A 25 -2.63 -18.08 6.06
N ARG A 26 -1.33 -17.83 6.20
CA ARG A 26 -0.52 -18.26 7.37
C ARG A 26 -0.62 -17.33 8.57
N VAL A 27 -0.98 -16.09 8.37
CA VAL A 27 -1.01 -15.08 9.43
C VAL A 27 -1.93 -15.45 10.59
N PRO A 28 -3.17 -15.96 10.39
CA PRO A 28 -4.05 -16.36 11.48
C PRO A 28 -3.45 -17.43 12.39
N ASP A 29 -2.64 -18.34 11.81
CA ASP A 29 -2.05 -19.49 12.52
C ASP A 29 -0.69 -19.19 13.14
N ARG A 30 -0.17 -17.97 13.06
CA ARG A 30 1.18 -17.54 13.50
C ARG A 30 2.31 -18.44 12.94
N ARG A 31 2.11 -19.04 11.79
CA ARG A 31 3.10 -19.89 11.13
C ARG A 31 4.23 -19.05 10.52
N PRO A 32 5.48 -19.58 10.44
CA PRO A 32 6.58 -18.84 9.84
C PRO A 32 6.29 -18.50 8.37
N LEU A 33 6.61 -17.26 7.97
CA LEU A 33 6.38 -16.73 6.62
C LEU A 33 7.30 -17.35 5.54
N ARG A 34 8.11 -18.36 5.87
CA ARG A 34 8.97 -19.02 4.89
C ARG A 34 8.12 -19.80 3.89
N ALA A 35 8.42 -19.61 2.62
CA ALA A 35 7.83 -20.39 1.55
C ALA A 35 8.06 -21.89 1.78
N GLY A 36 7.00 -22.65 1.90
CA GLY A 36 7.01 -24.09 1.87
C GLY A 36 6.77 -24.61 0.45
N PRO A 37 6.84 -25.93 0.23
CA PRO A 37 6.60 -26.51 -1.07
C PRO A 37 5.17 -26.24 -1.60
N HIS A 38 5.01 -26.33 -2.92
CA HIS A 38 3.81 -26.00 -3.69
C HIS A 38 2.40 -26.37 -3.13
N PRO A 39 2.23 -27.38 -2.24
CA PRO A 39 0.91 -27.70 -1.67
C PRO A 39 0.28 -26.55 -0.87
N GLU A 40 1.07 -25.59 -0.39
CA GLU A 40 0.55 -24.46 0.40
C GLU A 40 -0.17 -23.40 -0.46
N VAL A 41 0.26 -23.18 -1.69
CA VAL A 41 -0.44 -22.28 -2.63
C VAL A 41 -1.83 -22.83 -2.93
N ALA A 42 -1.91 -24.15 -3.21
CA ALA A 42 -3.19 -24.80 -3.47
C ALA A 42 -4.13 -24.76 -2.23
N ALA A 43 -3.57 -24.85 -1.02
CA ALA A 43 -4.34 -24.73 0.22
C ALA A 43 -4.83 -23.27 0.44
N ALA A 44 -3.98 -22.28 0.19
CA ALA A 44 -4.35 -20.87 0.30
C ALA A 44 -5.47 -20.50 -0.68
N LEU A 45 -5.40 -21.00 -1.92
CA LEU A 45 -6.41 -20.78 -2.96
C LEU A 45 -7.74 -21.53 -2.70
N ARG A 46 -7.81 -22.42 -1.74
CA ARG A 46 -9.08 -23.01 -1.29
C ARG A 46 -9.86 -22.10 -0.33
N THR A 47 -9.24 -21.01 0.13
CA THR A 47 -9.88 -20.03 1.02
C THR A 47 -10.45 -18.85 0.23
N PRO A 48 -11.58 -18.26 0.66
CA PRO A 48 -12.10 -17.03 0.06
C PRO A 48 -11.07 -15.88 0.13
N ALA A 49 -10.31 -15.79 1.21
CA ALA A 49 -9.26 -14.78 1.38
C ALA A 49 -8.15 -14.90 0.31
N GLY A 50 -7.78 -16.11 -0.08
CA GLY A 50 -6.83 -16.34 -1.16
C GLY A 50 -7.32 -15.78 -2.49
N TRP A 51 -8.55 -16.07 -2.88
CA TRP A 51 -9.14 -15.53 -4.12
C TRP A 51 -9.30 -14.01 -4.09
N VAL A 52 -9.68 -13.44 -2.94
CA VAL A 52 -9.74 -11.98 -2.75
C VAL A 52 -8.34 -11.38 -2.96
N THR A 53 -7.29 -11.99 -2.39
CA THR A 53 -5.91 -11.52 -2.58
C THR A 53 -5.52 -11.53 -4.07
N VAL A 54 -5.81 -12.62 -4.78
CA VAL A 54 -5.54 -12.74 -6.22
C VAL A 54 -6.28 -11.66 -7.01
N GLY A 55 -7.58 -11.53 -6.79
CA GLY A 55 -8.42 -10.56 -7.50
C GLY A 55 -8.00 -9.12 -7.24
N VAL A 56 -7.78 -8.75 -5.98
CA VAL A 56 -7.33 -7.40 -5.60
C VAL A 56 -5.97 -7.08 -6.21
N THR A 57 -5.01 -8.02 -6.18
CA THR A 57 -3.69 -7.79 -6.77
C THR A 57 -3.76 -7.65 -8.29
N ALA A 58 -4.57 -8.49 -8.95
CA ALA A 58 -4.76 -8.43 -10.39
C ALA A 58 -5.37 -7.08 -10.85
N VAL A 59 -6.46 -6.66 -10.20
CA VAL A 59 -7.13 -5.38 -10.49
C VAL A 59 -6.20 -4.21 -10.22
N LEU A 60 -5.48 -4.23 -9.10
CA LEU A 60 -4.55 -3.18 -8.74
C LEU A 60 -3.40 -3.05 -9.76
N PHE A 61 -2.82 -4.17 -10.20
CA PHE A 61 -1.76 -4.15 -11.18
C PHE A 61 -2.25 -3.65 -12.54
N GLY A 62 -3.45 -4.04 -12.97
CA GLY A 62 -4.08 -3.52 -14.17
C GLY A 62 -4.29 -2.00 -14.08
N ALA A 63 -4.86 -1.50 -12.97
CA ALA A 63 -5.08 -0.08 -12.74
C ALA A 63 -3.77 0.73 -12.69
N LEU A 64 -2.71 0.21 -12.06
CA LEU A 64 -1.41 0.85 -12.04
C LEU A 64 -0.76 0.87 -13.43
N ALA A 65 -0.89 -0.21 -14.20
CA ALA A 65 -0.41 -0.25 -15.58
C ALA A 65 -1.16 0.74 -16.48
N ASP A 66 -2.48 0.88 -16.26
CA ASP A 66 -3.30 1.88 -16.95
C ASP A 66 -2.84 3.31 -16.61
N ARG A 67 -2.58 3.57 -15.33
CA ARG A 67 -2.17 4.91 -14.82
C ARG A 67 -0.78 5.34 -15.32
N PHE A 68 0.19 4.42 -15.31
CA PHE A 68 1.59 4.76 -15.60
C PHE A 68 2.04 4.41 -17.02
N GLY A 69 1.32 3.53 -17.71
CA GLY A 69 1.77 3.03 -19.01
C GLY A 69 3.16 2.34 -18.91
N PRO A 70 3.99 2.44 -19.95
CA PRO A 70 5.31 1.82 -19.98
C PRO A 70 6.41 2.68 -19.30
N ALA A 71 6.07 3.52 -18.32
CA ALA A 71 7.04 4.34 -17.61
C ALA A 71 8.00 3.48 -16.77
N ALA A 72 9.25 3.90 -16.67
CA ALA A 72 10.28 3.17 -15.92
C ALA A 72 9.98 3.09 -14.41
N VAL A 73 9.09 3.93 -13.91
CA VAL A 73 8.63 3.94 -12.51
C VAL A 73 7.54 2.89 -12.21
N LEU A 74 6.88 2.32 -13.23
CA LEU A 74 5.80 1.33 -13.03
C LEU A 74 6.17 0.17 -12.09
N PRO A 75 7.37 -0.47 -12.20
CA PRO A 75 7.75 -1.55 -11.28
C PRO A 75 7.73 -1.13 -9.81
N ALA A 76 8.07 0.12 -9.48
CA ALA A 76 8.02 0.63 -8.12
C ALA A 76 6.59 0.58 -7.55
N TYR A 77 5.61 1.02 -8.34
CA TYR A 77 4.20 1.03 -7.92
C TYR A 77 3.56 -0.35 -7.92
N LEU A 78 3.95 -1.26 -8.82
CA LEU A 78 3.53 -2.66 -8.76
C LEU A 78 4.05 -3.34 -7.48
N GLY A 79 5.32 -3.14 -7.13
CA GLY A 79 5.90 -3.65 -5.89
C GLY A 79 5.26 -3.04 -4.64
N LEU A 80 4.97 -1.72 -4.66
CA LEU A 80 4.21 -1.06 -3.60
C LEU A 80 2.83 -1.71 -3.45
N GLY A 81 2.08 -1.87 -4.54
CA GLY A 81 0.76 -2.47 -4.53
C GLY A 81 0.76 -3.88 -3.92
N ALA A 82 1.70 -4.73 -4.36
CA ALA A 82 1.89 -6.07 -3.81
C ALA A 82 2.18 -6.04 -2.30
N GLY A 83 3.10 -5.17 -1.88
CA GLY A 83 3.45 -4.98 -0.46
C GLY A 83 2.25 -4.51 0.37
N LEU A 84 1.47 -3.56 -0.14
CA LEU A 84 0.30 -3.02 0.56
C LEU A 84 -0.82 -4.06 0.71
N VAL A 85 -1.04 -4.93 -0.29
CA VAL A 85 -2.02 -6.02 -0.18
C VAL A 85 -1.64 -6.97 0.95
N VAL A 86 -0.37 -7.39 1.03
CA VAL A 86 0.10 -8.28 2.10
C VAL A 86 0.06 -7.60 3.46
N LEU A 87 0.59 -6.36 3.56
CA LEU A 87 0.61 -5.62 4.82
C LEU A 87 -0.80 -5.35 5.34
N SER A 88 -1.75 -5.01 4.46
CA SER A 88 -3.16 -4.81 4.84
C SER A 88 -3.80 -6.10 5.36
N ALA A 89 -3.55 -7.23 4.71
CA ALA A 89 -4.07 -8.51 5.16
C ALA A 89 -3.50 -8.94 6.52
N ILE A 90 -2.19 -8.72 6.73
CA ILE A 90 -1.54 -9.00 8.01
C ILE A 90 -2.07 -8.09 9.10
N ASP A 91 -2.20 -6.80 8.82
CA ASP A 91 -2.68 -5.81 9.80
C ASP A 91 -4.13 -6.08 10.20
N LEU A 92 -5.00 -6.44 9.25
CA LEU A 92 -6.38 -6.86 9.53
C LEU A 92 -6.47 -8.09 10.46
N ALA A 93 -5.51 -9.01 10.36
CA ALA A 93 -5.51 -10.24 11.14
C ALA A 93 -4.78 -10.13 12.48
N THR A 94 -3.73 -9.30 12.57
CA THR A 94 -2.81 -9.29 13.72
C THR A 94 -2.64 -7.93 14.38
N TYR A 95 -3.13 -6.86 13.76
CA TYR A 95 -2.89 -5.45 14.17
C TYR A 95 -1.39 -5.10 14.22
N LEU A 96 -0.59 -5.73 13.36
CA LEU A 96 0.86 -5.57 13.32
C LEU A 96 1.34 -5.38 11.89
N LEU A 97 2.26 -4.43 11.69
CA LEU A 97 2.99 -4.23 10.45
C LEU A 97 4.43 -4.75 10.63
N PRO A 98 4.76 -5.94 10.11
CA PRO A 98 6.04 -6.58 10.39
C PRO A 98 7.19 -5.86 9.68
N ASN A 99 8.24 -5.54 10.44
CA ASN A 99 9.46 -4.89 9.93
C ASN A 99 10.11 -5.67 8.77
N ARG A 100 9.96 -7.01 8.80
CA ARG A 100 10.49 -7.90 7.74
C ARG A 100 9.85 -7.69 6.38
N ILE A 101 8.74 -6.97 6.29
CA ILE A 101 8.07 -6.59 5.03
C ILE A 101 8.21 -5.09 4.78
N VAL A 102 7.99 -4.26 5.79
CA VAL A 102 8.02 -2.80 5.62
C VAL A 102 9.40 -2.30 5.20
N PHE A 103 10.49 -2.76 5.84
CA PHE A 103 11.83 -2.29 5.48
C PHE A 103 12.31 -2.76 4.10
N PRO A 104 12.16 -4.04 3.71
CA PRO A 104 12.47 -4.44 2.33
C PRO A 104 11.63 -3.71 1.28
N LEU A 105 10.33 -3.47 1.55
CA LEU A 105 9.48 -2.68 0.66
C LEU A 105 9.99 -1.26 0.52
N THR A 106 10.37 -0.61 1.62
CA THR A 106 10.94 0.75 1.59
C THR A 106 12.26 0.79 0.80
N GLY A 107 13.16 -0.17 1.05
CA GLY A 107 14.42 -0.29 0.30
C GLY A 107 14.20 -0.55 -1.18
N PHE A 108 13.25 -1.43 -1.53
CA PHE A 108 12.85 -1.65 -2.92
C PHE A 108 12.33 -0.36 -3.58
N LEU A 109 11.48 0.41 -2.89
CA LEU A 109 10.96 1.67 -3.42
C LEU A 109 12.08 2.68 -3.67
N VAL A 110 13.04 2.82 -2.75
CA VAL A 110 14.19 3.72 -2.94
C VAL A 110 14.95 3.35 -4.23
N VAL A 111 15.23 2.06 -4.43
CA VAL A 111 15.96 1.58 -5.62
C VAL A 111 15.11 1.75 -6.88
N ALA A 112 13.86 1.31 -6.86
CA ALA A 112 13.01 1.30 -8.05
C ALA A 112 12.60 2.72 -8.50
N LEU A 113 12.28 3.62 -7.55
CA LEU A 113 11.99 5.04 -7.84
C LEU A 113 13.26 5.76 -8.30
N GLY A 114 14.41 5.48 -7.68
CA GLY A 114 15.70 6.03 -8.10
C GLY A 114 16.07 5.61 -9.50
N THR A 115 15.94 4.33 -9.84
CA THR A 115 16.16 3.80 -11.19
C THR A 115 15.18 4.43 -12.19
N GLY A 116 13.88 4.51 -11.85
CA GLY A 116 12.90 5.17 -12.70
C GLY A 116 13.26 6.63 -12.96
N ALA A 117 13.64 7.38 -11.92
CA ALA A 117 14.04 8.78 -12.05
C ALA A 117 15.29 8.98 -12.94
N LEU A 118 16.25 8.04 -12.89
CA LEU A 118 17.42 8.09 -13.76
C LEU A 118 17.06 7.80 -15.22
N VAL A 119 16.23 6.81 -15.47
CA VAL A 119 15.79 6.43 -16.83
C VAL A 119 14.92 7.52 -17.45
N ASP A 120 13.99 8.07 -16.69
CA ASP A 120 13.03 9.09 -17.16
C ASP A 120 13.64 10.52 -17.10
N GLY A 121 14.89 10.69 -16.63
CA GLY A 121 15.54 11.99 -16.51
C GLY A 121 14.87 12.95 -15.52
N THR A 122 14.29 12.42 -14.44
CA THR A 122 13.53 13.19 -13.43
C THR A 122 14.13 13.14 -12.02
N PRO A 123 15.41 13.53 -11.82
CA PRO A 123 16.08 13.45 -10.52
C PRO A 123 15.38 14.28 -9.43
N GLY A 124 14.74 15.39 -9.81
CA GLY A 124 13.96 16.20 -8.88
C GLY A 124 12.77 15.46 -8.27
N ALA A 125 12.14 14.53 -9.01
CA ALA A 125 11.07 13.69 -8.48
C ALA A 125 11.60 12.73 -7.41
N PHE A 126 12.81 12.18 -7.58
CA PHE A 126 13.42 11.31 -6.59
C PHE A 126 13.81 12.07 -5.31
N VAL A 127 14.37 13.29 -5.45
CA VAL A 127 14.65 14.16 -4.28
C VAL A 127 13.35 14.45 -3.53
N ARG A 128 12.29 14.82 -4.24
CA ARG A 128 10.96 15.05 -3.66
C ARG A 128 10.41 13.79 -2.98
N ALA A 129 10.62 12.60 -3.56
CA ALA A 129 10.27 11.33 -2.94
C ALA A 129 10.95 11.17 -1.57
N GLY A 130 12.26 11.39 -1.50
CA GLY A 130 13.01 11.33 -0.24
C GLY A 130 12.48 12.31 0.80
N LEU A 131 12.27 13.56 0.42
CA LEU A 131 11.69 14.59 1.31
C LEU A 131 10.26 14.22 1.73
N GLY A 132 9.45 13.69 0.82
CA GLY A 132 8.10 13.19 1.10
C GLY A 132 8.10 12.04 2.10
N GLY A 133 9.04 11.10 1.97
CA GLY A 133 9.23 10.01 2.93
C GLY A 133 9.56 10.51 4.33
N VAL A 134 10.51 11.46 4.43
CA VAL A 134 10.89 12.09 5.71
C VAL A 134 9.73 12.88 6.30
N ALA A 135 9.04 13.68 5.49
CA ALA A 135 7.89 14.47 5.94
C ALA A 135 6.75 13.60 6.46
N ALA A 136 6.38 12.54 5.73
CA ALA A 136 5.35 11.61 6.16
C ALA A 136 5.75 10.85 7.43
N PHE A 137 7.00 10.36 7.50
CA PHE A 137 7.53 9.74 8.70
C PHE A 137 7.44 10.69 9.90
N GLY A 138 7.92 11.93 9.75
CA GLY A 138 7.93 12.94 10.82
C GLY A 138 6.51 13.30 11.28
N ALA A 139 5.58 13.50 10.35
CA ALA A 139 4.18 13.79 10.67
C ALA A 139 3.53 12.66 11.47
N TYR A 140 3.69 11.40 11.01
CA TYR A 140 3.14 10.24 11.71
C TYR A 140 3.85 9.93 13.02
N LEU A 141 5.17 10.20 13.10
CA LEU A 141 5.91 10.11 14.35
C LEU A 141 5.39 11.12 15.37
N ALA A 142 5.14 12.36 14.98
CA ALA A 142 4.55 13.38 15.84
C ALA A 142 3.16 12.95 16.35
N LEU A 143 2.33 12.39 15.49
CA LEU A 143 1.01 11.85 15.88
C LEU A 143 1.16 10.66 16.83
N HIS A 144 2.13 9.76 16.58
CA HIS A 144 2.41 8.64 17.47
C HIS A 144 2.86 9.09 18.84
N VAL A 145 3.78 10.07 18.93
CA VAL A 145 4.24 10.62 20.19
C VAL A 145 3.11 11.33 20.95
N ALA A 146 2.25 12.07 20.23
CA ALA A 146 1.09 12.74 20.82
C ALA A 146 0.03 11.74 21.33
N SER A 147 -0.14 10.60 20.66
CA SER A 147 -1.14 9.58 21.01
C SER A 147 -0.66 8.15 20.69
N PRO A 148 0.25 7.58 21.50
CA PRO A 148 0.84 6.25 21.23
C PRO A 148 -0.18 5.10 21.20
N ARG A 149 -1.34 5.31 21.85
CA ARG A 149 -2.42 4.33 21.88
C ARG A 149 -3.29 4.33 20.62
N SER A 150 -3.30 5.44 19.88
CA SER A 150 -4.18 5.62 18.70
C SER A 150 -3.49 5.25 17.40
N LEU A 151 -2.18 5.40 17.31
CA LEU A 151 -1.40 5.14 16.10
C LEU A 151 -0.20 4.25 16.44
N GLY A 152 -0.10 3.10 15.78
CA GLY A 152 0.99 2.17 15.95
C GLY A 152 2.31 2.68 15.37
N PHE A 153 3.46 2.30 15.95
CA PHE A 153 4.77 2.63 15.35
C PHE A 153 4.99 1.92 14.00
N GLY A 154 4.23 0.86 13.71
CA GLY A 154 4.17 0.23 12.40
C GLY A 154 3.67 1.18 11.31
N ASP A 155 2.62 1.96 11.62
CA ASP A 155 2.02 2.94 10.73
C ASP A 155 2.99 4.08 10.41
N VAL A 156 3.81 4.50 11.40
CA VAL A 156 4.87 5.50 11.20
C VAL A 156 5.88 5.04 10.15
N LYS A 157 6.29 3.78 10.19
CA LYS A 157 7.22 3.20 9.21
C LYS A 157 6.58 3.05 7.84
N LEU A 158 5.31 2.62 7.81
CA LEU A 158 4.56 2.51 6.56
C LEU A 158 4.37 3.90 5.93
N ALA A 159 4.13 4.94 6.73
CA ALA A 159 4.01 6.31 6.25
C ALA A 159 5.28 6.78 5.53
N ALA A 160 6.49 6.38 5.97
CA ALA A 160 7.73 6.69 5.24
C ALA A 160 7.74 6.06 3.84
N ALA A 161 7.35 4.79 3.71
CA ALA A 161 7.27 4.10 2.43
C ALA A 161 6.22 4.73 1.49
N LEU A 162 5.04 5.07 2.03
CA LEU A 162 4.01 5.76 1.28
C LEU A 162 4.43 7.18 0.90
N GLY A 163 5.13 7.87 1.80
CA GLY A 163 5.68 9.20 1.57
C GLY A 163 6.70 9.23 0.43
N LEU A 164 7.54 8.21 0.31
CA LEU A 164 8.45 8.03 -0.83
C LEU A 164 7.64 7.93 -2.15
N ALA A 165 6.66 7.04 -2.21
CA ALA A 165 5.91 6.77 -3.42
C ALA A 165 5.03 7.97 -3.83
N LEU A 166 4.29 8.54 -2.90
CA LEU A 166 3.41 9.68 -3.15
C LEU A 166 4.21 10.96 -3.42
N GLY A 167 5.29 11.19 -2.68
CA GLY A 167 6.19 12.31 -2.88
C GLY A 167 6.88 12.29 -4.24
N TYR A 168 7.13 11.12 -4.83
CA TYR A 168 7.64 11.01 -6.20
C TYR A 168 6.65 11.62 -7.20
N LEU A 169 5.35 11.39 -7.05
CA LEU A 169 4.30 11.96 -7.89
C LEU A 169 4.17 13.46 -7.66
N GLY A 170 4.04 13.89 -6.41
CA GLY A 170 3.90 15.29 -6.05
C GLY A 170 3.58 15.52 -4.59
N TRP A 171 3.71 16.79 -4.15
CA TRP A 171 3.30 17.18 -2.81
C TRP A 171 1.79 17.07 -2.61
N GLY A 172 1.00 17.34 -3.66
CA GLY A 172 -0.45 17.24 -3.63
C GLY A 172 -0.89 15.79 -3.41
N GLU A 173 -0.33 14.84 -4.17
CA GLU A 173 -0.60 13.40 -4.03
C GLU A 173 -0.17 12.89 -2.65
N LEU A 174 0.94 13.40 -2.11
CA LEU A 174 1.39 13.07 -0.77
C LEU A 174 0.35 13.46 0.29
N VAL A 175 -0.05 14.73 0.29
CA VAL A 175 -1.03 15.24 1.25
C VAL A 175 -2.38 14.55 1.07
N LEU A 176 -2.85 14.42 -0.18
CA LEU A 176 -4.12 13.77 -0.50
C LEU A 176 -4.14 12.31 -0.03
N GLY A 177 -3.09 11.55 -0.33
CA GLY A 177 -3.05 10.12 0.02
C GLY A 177 -3.03 9.87 1.53
N LEU A 178 -2.22 10.65 2.27
CA LEU A 178 -2.18 10.56 3.73
C LEU A 178 -3.51 11.02 4.35
N PHE A 179 -4.10 12.11 3.85
CA PHE A 179 -5.40 12.61 4.31
C PHE A 179 -6.53 11.62 4.05
N LEU A 180 -6.60 11.03 2.85
CA LEU A 180 -7.61 10.02 2.52
C LEU A 180 -7.49 8.79 3.41
N GLY A 181 -6.28 8.39 3.81
CA GLY A 181 -6.08 7.33 4.79
C GLY A 181 -6.81 7.60 6.12
N PHE A 182 -6.71 8.82 6.64
CA PHE A 182 -7.46 9.24 7.83
C PHE A 182 -8.96 9.32 7.56
N CYS A 183 -9.40 9.83 6.41
CA CYS A 183 -10.81 9.89 6.05
C CYS A 183 -11.45 8.49 5.99
N PHE A 184 -10.79 7.53 5.35
CA PHE A 184 -11.28 6.15 5.27
C PHE A 184 -11.31 5.47 6.64
N GLY A 185 -10.26 5.67 7.46
CA GLY A 185 -10.23 5.18 8.83
C GLY A 185 -11.35 5.77 9.70
N ALA A 186 -11.56 7.09 9.60
CA ALA A 186 -12.62 7.78 10.31
C ALA A 186 -14.02 7.31 9.87
N LEU A 187 -14.26 7.18 8.56
CA LEU A 187 -15.52 6.72 8.00
C LEU A 187 -15.90 5.32 8.51
N VAL A 188 -14.96 4.38 8.44
CA VAL A 188 -15.16 3.01 8.93
C VAL A 188 -15.28 2.99 10.45
N GLY A 189 -14.45 3.75 11.19
CA GLY A 189 -14.50 3.84 12.64
C GLY A 189 -15.84 4.37 13.13
N VAL A 190 -16.34 5.45 12.54
CA VAL A 190 -17.67 6.01 12.84
C VAL A 190 -18.78 5.01 12.48
N GLY A 191 -18.69 4.36 11.32
CA GLY A 191 -19.67 3.33 10.92
C GLY A 191 -19.75 2.17 11.91
N LEU A 192 -18.62 1.71 12.43
CA LEU A 192 -18.55 0.64 13.44
C LEU A 192 -19.12 1.08 14.80
N LEU A 193 -18.93 2.34 15.19
CA LEU A 193 -19.51 2.91 16.40
C LEU A 193 -21.04 3.06 16.29
N LEU A 194 -21.54 3.58 15.17
CA LEU A 194 -22.99 3.76 14.94
C LEU A 194 -23.72 2.43 14.89
N THR A 195 -23.12 1.40 14.33
CA THR A 195 -23.70 0.05 14.28
C THR A 195 -23.53 -0.73 15.58
N ARG A 196 -22.91 -0.13 16.61
CA ARG A 196 -22.60 -0.76 17.92
C ARG A 196 -21.81 -2.08 17.82
N ARG A 197 -21.17 -2.33 16.68
CA ARG A 197 -20.35 -3.53 16.47
C ARG A 197 -19.01 -3.45 17.18
N ARG A 198 -18.55 -2.23 17.52
CA ARG A 198 -17.32 -1.97 18.29
C ARG A 198 -17.52 -0.81 19.26
N THR A 199 -16.67 -0.75 20.26
CA THR A 199 -16.62 0.33 21.26
C THR A 199 -15.45 1.27 20.93
N ARG A 200 -15.43 2.45 21.55
CA ARG A 200 -14.31 3.42 21.42
C ARG A 200 -12.97 2.88 21.94
N ARG A 201 -12.95 1.72 22.60
CA ARG A 201 -11.74 1.09 23.14
C ARG A 201 -11.17 0.04 22.20
N ASP A 202 -11.91 -0.37 21.19
CA ASP A 202 -11.49 -1.39 20.25
C ASP A 202 -10.51 -0.79 19.24
N HIS A 203 -9.32 -1.39 19.10
CA HIS A 203 -8.36 -1.01 18.06
C HIS A 203 -8.89 -1.39 16.69
N VAL A 204 -8.73 -0.48 15.73
CA VAL A 204 -9.01 -0.73 14.32
C VAL A 204 -7.66 -0.70 13.59
N PRO A 205 -7.31 -1.72 12.78
CA PRO A 205 -6.06 -1.71 12.03
C PRO A 205 -6.06 -0.53 11.07
N PHE A 206 -5.02 0.33 11.14
CA PHE A 206 -4.95 1.56 10.36
C PHE A 206 -4.25 1.39 9.01
N GLY A 207 -3.35 0.39 8.90
CA GLY A 207 -2.61 0.09 7.68
C GLY A 207 -3.44 -0.04 6.41
N PRO A 208 -4.58 -0.79 6.40
CA PRO A 208 -5.45 -0.90 5.24
C PRO A 208 -6.02 0.43 4.76
N PHE A 209 -6.32 1.36 5.67
CA PHE A 209 -6.83 2.69 5.32
C PHE A 209 -5.74 3.57 4.73
N MET A 210 -4.51 3.50 5.28
CA MET A 210 -3.35 4.15 4.69
C MET A 210 -3.09 3.63 3.27
N ALA A 211 -3.15 2.31 3.08
CA ALA A 211 -2.99 1.68 1.78
C ALA A 211 -4.07 2.15 0.79
N ALA A 212 -5.34 2.13 1.19
CA ALA A 212 -6.44 2.59 0.36
C ALA A 212 -6.30 4.07 -0.02
N GLY A 213 -5.98 4.95 0.95
CA GLY A 213 -5.75 6.37 0.71
C GLY A 213 -4.61 6.62 -0.28
N ALA A 214 -3.47 5.94 -0.09
CA ALA A 214 -2.33 6.05 -0.98
C ALA A 214 -2.64 5.55 -2.40
N ILE A 215 -3.27 4.39 -2.56
CA ILE A 215 -3.65 3.85 -3.87
C ILE A 215 -4.66 4.79 -4.56
N THR A 216 -5.63 5.32 -3.84
CA THR A 216 -6.57 6.29 -4.39
C THR A 216 -5.84 7.54 -4.90
N ALA A 217 -4.93 8.12 -4.12
CA ALA A 217 -4.14 9.27 -4.54
C ALA A 217 -3.22 8.96 -5.74
N ILE A 218 -2.65 7.76 -5.81
CA ILE A 218 -1.82 7.32 -6.95
C ILE A 218 -2.67 7.23 -8.23
N LEU A 219 -3.87 6.64 -8.15
CA LEU A 219 -4.68 6.38 -9.34
C LEU A 219 -5.43 7.60 -9.83
N VAL A 220 -6.00 8.40 -8.92
CA VAL A 220 -6.90 9.50 -9.28
C VAL A 220 -6.50 10.87 -8.70
N GLY A 221 -5.34 10.97 -8.05
CA GLY A 221 -4.87 12.20 -7.43
C GLY A 221 -4.65 13.33 -8.43
N GLY A 222 -4.05 13.05 -9.58
CA GLY A 222 -3.82 14.06 -10.63
C GLY A 222 -5.10 14.79 -11.02
N PRO A 223 -6.14 14.10 -11.53
CA PRO A 223 -7.42 14.72 -11.87
C PRO A 223 -8.09 15.49 -10.72
N ILE A 224 -8.05 14.93 -9.49
CA ILE A 224 -8.63 15.60 -8.31
C ILE A 224 -7.89 16.92 -8.02
N LEU A 225 -6.57 16.90 -8.06
CA LEU A 225 -5.75 18.08 -7.77
C LEU A 225 -5.82 19.13 -8.88
N GLU A 226 -5.96 18.74 -10.13
CA GLU A 226 -6.20 19.64 -11.26
C GLU A 226 -7.55 20.34 -11.11
N TRP A 227 -8.62 19.59 -10.82
CA TRP A 227 -9.94 20.17 -10.56
C TRP A 227 -9.95 21.15 -9.38
N TRP A 228 -9.16 20.86 -8.33
CA TRP A 228 -9.09 21.74 -7.15
C TRP A 228 -8.28 23.01 -7.37
N ARG A 229 -7.36 23.01 -8.35
CA ARG A 229 -6.55 24.19 -8.71
C ARG A 229 -7.25 25.16 -9.66
N GLY A 230 -8.43 24.75 -10.21
CA GLY A 230 -9.28 25.57 -11.09
C GLY A 230 -8.75 25.79 -12.42
#